data_c2a24407b060658f9e13e1e922091355
#
_entry.id   c2a24407b060658f9e13e1e922091355
#
_cell.length_a   1.000
_cell.length_b   1.000
_cell.length_c   1.000
_cell.angle_alpha   90.00
_cell.angle_beta   90.00
_cell.angle_gamma   90.00
#
_symmetry.space_group_name_H-M   'P 1'
#
loop_
_entity.id
_entity.type
_entity.pdbx_description
1 polymer ?
#
loop_
_entity_poly.entity_id
_entity_poly.type
_entity_poly.pdbx_seq_one_letter_code
_entity_poly.pdbx_strand_id
1 'polypeptide(L)'
;GACDVTVVCGGEAVYSKNKLRKLGRDLPRTGYDMVPAEPFGANVPMASEYEQLRGFRVPTEIYPLFESAIRARRGESFEAHAARVGELWAGLNRVAVENPYAWVRTPMTAEEIVTPSPDNRLVASPYTKAMCANSFVDFGAAIIICSVAKAEALGVSRDKWVFPHAATDGHASYLFSERDTFFSSPAIRISGSVCLELAGITIDDSAHMDLYSCVPSVGLSTLE
;
A
#
# COMPACT_ATOMS: atom_id res chain seq x y z
N GLY A 1 13.40 27.82 -5.22
CA GLY A 1 12.22 27.26 -5.73
C GLY A 1 11.95 27.49 -7.20
N ALA A 2 11.61 26.41 -7.91
CA ALA A 2 11.21 26.49 -9.31
C ALA A 2 9.77 27.05 -9.48
N CYS A 3 8.95 26.98 -8.42
CA CYS A 3 7.59 27.51 -8.39
C CYS A 3 7.15 27.82 -6.96
N ASP A 4 6.15 28.69 -6.82
CA ASP A 4 5.59 29.10 -5.52
C ASP A 4 4.51 28.14 -5.02
N VAL A 5 3.84 27.47 -5.94
CA VAL A 5 2.77 26.49 -5.66
C VAL A 5 2.94 25.29 -6.57
N THR A 6 2.88 24.12 -5.98
CA THR A 6 2.89 22.85 -6.71
C THR A 6 1.64 22.05 -6.37
N VAL A 7 1.03 21.44 -7.37
CA VAL A 7 -0.03 20.44 -7.18
C VAL A 7 0.53 19.07 -7.50
N VAL A 8 0.45 18.16 -6.53
CA VAL A 8 0.75 16.74 -6.72
C VAL A 8 -0.58 16.00 -6.74
N CYS A 9 -0.86 15.34 -7.83
CA CYS A 9 -2.12 14.61 -7.98
C CYS A 9 -1.91 13.26 -8.68
N GLY A 10 -2.81 12.34 -8.42
CA GLY A 10 -2.86 11.04 -9.06
C GLY A 10 -4.27 10.48 -9.05
N GLY A 11 -4.51 9.50 -9.92
CA GLY A 11 -5.81 8.84 -9.97
C GLY A 11 -5.77 7.57 -10.76
N GLU A 12 -6.75 6.71 -10.49
CA GLU A 12 -7.01 5.47 -11.20
C GLU A 12 -8.48 5.38 -11.61
N ALA A 13 -8.74 4.73 -12.73
CA ALA A 13 -10.08 4.44 -13.23
C ALA A 13 -10.18 2.98 -13.70
N VAL A 14 -9.61 2.06 -12.93
CA VAL A 14 -9.52 0.63 -13.31
C VAL A 14 -10.90 -0.02 -13.33
N TYR A 15 -11.76 0.31 -12.36
CA TYR A 15 -13.14 -0.19 -12.32
C TYR A 15 -13.94 0.27 -13.55
N SER A 16 -13.99 1.58 -13.82
CA SER A 16 -14.71 2.14 -14.96
C SER A 16 -14.18 1.62 -16.29
N LYS A 17 -12.86 1.54 -16.45
CA LYS A 17 -12.22 0.98 -17.63
C LYS A 17 -12.66 -0.46 -17.91
N ASN A 18 -12.66 -1.31 -16.88
CA ASN A 18 -13.06 -2.70 -17.02
C ASN A 18 -14.57 -2.84 -17.32
N LYS A 19 -15.39 -2.00 -16.68
CA LYS A 19 -16.83 -1.98 -16.93
C LYS A 19 -17.15 -1.58 -18.36
N LEU A 20 -16.53 -0.51 -18.87
CA LEU A 20 -16.71 -0.07 -20.26
C LEU A 20 -16.20 -1.11 -21.28
N ARG A 21 -15.04 -1.71 -21.02
CA ARG A 21 -14.51 -2.78 -21.88
C ARG A 21 -15.47 -3.96 -22.00
N LYS A 22 -16.13 -4.37 -20.91
CA LYS A 22 -17.18 -5.41 -20.95
C LYS A 22 -18.41 -5.01 -21.78
N LEU A 23 -18.64 -3.72 -21.96
CA LEU A 23 -19.71 -3.17 -22.81
C LEU A 23 -19.24 -2.87 -24.24
N GLY A 24 -18.04 -3.29 -24.64
CA GLY A 24 -17.46 -3.01 -25.94
C GLY A 24 -17.13 -1.52 -26.18
N ARG A 25 -16.92 -0.75 -25.09
CA ARG A 25 -16.62 0.69 -25.14
C ARG A 25 -15.27 0.97 -24.50
N ASP A 26 -14.57 1.97 -25.04
CA ASP A 26 -13.35 2.48 -24.45
C ASP A 26 -13.61 3.74 -23.61
N LEU A 27 -12.79 3.94 -22.56
CA LEU A 27 -12.72 5.21 -21.85
C LEU A 27 -12.19 6.29 -22.80
N PRO A 28 -12.85 7.46 -22.88
CA PRO A 28 -12.24 8.62 -23.52
C PRO A 28 -10.90 8.90 -22.85
N ARG A 29 -9.85 8.90 -23.65
CA ARG A 29 -8.51 9.28 -23.17
C ARG A 29 -8.26 10.71 -23.57
N THR A 30 -7.81 11.51 -22.61
CA THR A 30 -7.17 12.78 -22.94
C THR A 30 -5.85 12.44 -23.62
N GLY A 31 -5.67 12.83 -24.88
CA GLY A 31 -4.40 12.69 -25.57
C GLY A 31 -3.37 13.59 -24.86
N TYR A 32 -2.35 13.00 -24.30
CA TYR A 32 -1.17 13.72 -23.85
C TYR A 32 -0.02 13.37 -24.78
N ASP A 33 0.51 14.37 -25.44
CA ASP A 33 1.89 14.33 -25.90
C ASP A 33 2.76 14.55 -24.66
N MET A 34 2.82 13.53 -23.80
CA MET A 34 3.72 13.60 -22.65
C MET A 34 5.15 13.49 -23.15
N VAL A 35 5.84 14.61 -23.15
CA VAL A 35 7.31 14.54 -23.08
C VAL A 35 7.62 13.86 -21.74
N PRO A 36 8.29 12.70 -21.72
CA PRO A 36 8.66 12.06 -20.47
C PRO A 36 9.44 13.05 -19.64
N ALA A 37 8.99 13.28 -18.42
CA ALA A 37 9.83 13.97 -17.44
C ALA A 37 11.15 13.20 -17.31
N GLU A 38 12.20 13.91 -17.01
CA GLU A 38 13.51 13.30 -16.77
C GLU A 38 13.34 12.19 -15.72
N PRO A 39 13.66 10.91 -16.03
CA PRO A 39 13.41 9.82 -15.12
C PRO A 39 14.36 9.92 -13.92
N PHE A 40 13.78 9.93 -12.72
CA PHE A 40 14.54 9.78 -11.50
C PHE A 40 14.64 8.30 -11.13
N GLY A 41 15.86 7.83 -10.85
CA GLY A 41 16.14 6.46 -10.46
C GLY A 41 16.43 5.52 -11.64
N ALA A 42 16.74 4.26 -11.33
CA ALA A 42 17.03 3.23 -12.30
C ALA A 42 15.76 2.45 -12.65
N ASN A 43 15.58 2.12 -13.92
CA ASN A 43 14.55 1.17 -14.35
C ASN A 43 15.02 -0.26 -14.07
N VAL A 44 14.90 -0.69 -12.81
CA VAL A 44 15.32 -2.02 -12.36
C VAL A 44 14.10 -2.94 -12.39
N PRO A 45 14.17 -4.14 -12.98
CA PRO A 45 13.08 -5.09 -12.95
C PRO A 45 12.81 -5.56 -11.52
N MET A 46 11.54 -5.61 -11.13
CA MET A 46 11.10 -6.07 -9.80
C MET A 46 11.12 -7.60 -9.63
N ALA A 47 11.37 -8.33 -10.68
CA ALA A 47 11.54 -9.78 -10.67
C ALA A 47 12.50 -10.18 -11.81
N SER A 48 13.42 -11.08 -11.54
CA SER A 48 14.30 -11.66 -12.55
C SER A 48 13.53 -12.59 -13.49
N GLU A 49 14.09 -12.91 -14.63
CA GLU A 49 13.52 -13.90 -15.54
C GLU A 49 13.36 -15.26 -14.85
N TYR A 50 14.31 -15.65 -14.03
CA TYR A 50 14.23 -16.90 -13.25
C TYR A 50 13.04 -16.90 -12.28
N GLU A 51 12.84 -15.83 -11.54
CA GLU A 51 11.70 -15.68 -10.63
C GLU A 51 10.36 -15.72 -11.37
N GLN A 52 10.27 -15.04 -12.52
CA GLN A 52 9.08 -15.03 -13.36
C GLN A 52 8.76 -16.42 -13.94
N LEU A 53 9.79 -17.16 -14.38
CA LEU A 53 9.64 -18.55 -14.85
C LEU A 53 9.17 -19.50 -13.74
N ARG A 54 9.42 -19.18 -12.47
CA ARG A 54 8.94 -19.93 -11.30
C ARG A 54 7.55 -19.51 -10.83
N GLY A 55 6.90 -18.58 -11.54
CA GLY A 55 5.54 -18.16 -11.25
C GLY A 55 5.43 -16.91 -10.36
N PHE A 56 6.54 -16.27 -10.00
CA PHE A 56 6.57 -15.07 -9.17
C PHE A 56 6.52 -13.80 -10.03
N ARG A 57 5.34 -13.38 -10.45
CA ARG A 57 5.15 -12.29 -11.41
C ARG A 57 4.39 -11.10 -10.84
N VAL A 58 3.58 -11.33 -9.83
CA VAL A 58 2.72 -10.32 -9.21
C VAL A 58 2.78 -10.39 -7.68
N PRO A 59 2.46 -9.33 -6.96
CA PRO A 59 2.55 -9.28 -5.50
C PRO A 59 1.82 -10.42 -4.80
N THR A 60 0.64 -10.81 -5.25
CA THR A 60 -0.14 -11.90 -4.66
C THR A 60 0.49 -13.29 -4.81
N GLU A 61 1.46 -13.46 -5.71
CA GLU A 61 2.25 -14.69 -5.86
C GLU A 61 3.53 -14.65 -4.99
N ILE A 62 4.02 -13.46 -4.66
CA ILE A 62 5.28 -13.24 -3.93
C ILE A 62 5.04 -13.14 -2.41
N TYR A 63 4.08 -12.36 -1.98
CA TYR A 63 3.84 -12.08 -0.56
C TYR A 63 3.47 -13.29 0.31
N PRO A 64 2.92 -14.41 -0.21
CA PRO A 64 2.77 -15.64 0.56
C PRO A 64 4.08 -16.19 1.15
N LEU A 65 5.23 -15.91 0.52
CA LEU A 65 6.54 -16.28 1.06
C LEU A 65 6.84 -15.49 2.34
N PHE A 66 6.55 -14.19 2.33
CA PHE A 66 6.71 -13.32 3.50
C PHE A 66 5.77 -13.74 4.62
N GLU A 67 4.50 -14.02 4.31
CA GLU A 67 3.52 -14.50 5.30
C GLU A 67 3.98 -15.79 5.97
N SER A 68 4.47 -16.74 5.18
CA SER A 68 4.99 -18.02 5.68
C SER A 68 6.23 -17.83 6.56
N ALA A 69 7.12 -16.91 6.20
CA ALA A 69 8.31 -16.60 6.97
C ALA A 69 7.97 -15.93 8.32
N ILE A 70 7.03 -14.99 8.32
CA ILE A 70 6.53 -14.33 9.54
C ILE A 70 5.89 -15.36 10.47
N ARG A 71 5.00 -16.22 9.95
CA ARG A 71 4.39 -17.30 10.72
C ARG A 71 5.45 -18.22 11.36
N ALA A 72 6.42 -18.67 10.56
CA ALA A 72 7.49 -19.55 11.03
C ALA A 72 8.37 -18.87 12.09
N ARG A 73 8.72 -17.61 11.89
CA ARG A 73 9.49 -16.81 12.86
C ARG A 73 8.80 -16.68 14.20
N ARG A 74 7.47 -16.58 14.19
CA ARG A 74 6.63 -16.50 15.40
C ARG A 74 6.35 -17.86 16.04
N GLY A 75 6.69 -18.97 15.37
CA GLY A 75 6.40 -20.32 15.84
C GLY A 75 4.90 -20.67 15.86
N GLU A 76 4.11 -19.97 15.04
CA GLU A 76 2.65 -20.15 15.00
C GLU A 76 2.28 -21.37 14.13
N SER A 77 1.24 -22.12 14.53
CA SER A 77 0.57 -23.07 13.63
C SER A 77 -0.16 -22.29 12.50
N PHE A 78 -0.60 -22.98 11.46
CA PHE A 78 -1.38 -22.36 10.38
C PHE A 78 -2.68 -21.75 10.92
N GLU A 79 -3.36 -22.47 11.81
CA GLU A 79 -4.64 -22.07 12.40
C GLU A 79 -4.47 -20.87 13.34
N ALA A 80 -3.44 -20.87 14.20
CA ALA A 80 -3.15 -19.76 15.10
C ALA A 80 -2.80 -18.48 14.31
N HIS A 81 -2.00 -18.63 13.26
CA HIS A 81 -1.64 -17.51 12.37
C HIS A 81 -2.87 -16.95 11.65
N ALA A 82 -3.69 -17.81 11.04
CA ALA A 82 -4.91 -17.41 10.36
C ALA A 82 -5.87 -16.69 11.31
N ALA A 83 -6.08 -17.21 12.53
CA ALA A 83 -6.92 -16.55 13.53
C ALA A 83 -6.41 -15.14 13.87
N ARG A 84 -5.12 -14.97 14.12
CA ARG A 84 -4.51 -13.67 14.42
C ARG A 84 -4.66 -12.68 13.25
N VAL A 85 -4.39 -13.12 12.04
CA VAL A 85 -4.54 -12.29 10.84
C VAL A 85 -5.99 -11.93 10.59
N GLY A 86 -6.90 -12.89 10.79
CA GLY A 86 -8.34 -12.67 10.69
C GLY A 86 -8.85 -11.61 11.66
N GLU A 87 -8.42 -11.66 12.91
CA GLU A 87 -8.80 -10.66 13.92
C GLU A 87 -8.27 -9.26 13.57
N LEU A 88 -7.03 -9.16 13.10
CA LEU A 88 -6.46 -7.89 12.65
C LEU A 88 -7.27 -7.32 11.48
N TRP A 89 -7.57 -8.12 10.47
CA TRP A 89 -8.33 -7.69 9.29
C TRP A 89 -9.79 -7.38 9.61
N ALA A 90 -10.42 -8.14 10.50
CA ALA A 90 -11.77 -7.83 10.99
C ALA A 90 -11.78 -6.49 11.75
N GLY A 91 -10.73 -6.16 12.48
CA GLY A 91 -10.54 -4.85 13.10
C GLY A 91 -10.54 -3.72 12.06
N LEU A 92 -9.74 -3.85 11.00
CA LEU A 92 -9.68 -2.89 9.90
C LEU A 92 -11.01 -2.84 9.12
N ASN A 93 -11.67 -3.98 8.92
CA ASN A 93 -12.98 -4.05 8.25
C ASN A 93 -14.05 -3.28 9.00
N ARG A 94 -14.12 -3.37 10.33
CA ARG A 94 -15.07 -2.57 11.14
C ARG A 94 -14.94 -1.07 10.86
N VAL A 95 -13.72 -0.57 10.73
CA VAL A 95 -13.48 0.83 10.38
C VAL A 95 -13.88 1.13 8.94
N ALA A 96 -13.53 0.24 8.01
CA ALA A 96 -13.85 0.39 6.58
C ALA A 96 -15.36 0.40 6.31
N VAL A 97 -16.16 -0.35 7.04
CA VAL A 97 -17.63 -0.38 6.93
C VAL A 97 -18.23 1.01 7.14
N GLU A 98 -17.70 1.75 8.12
CA GLU A 98 -18.16 3.09 8.46
C GLU A 98 -17.54 4.20 7.58
N ASN A 99 -16.49 3.89 6.82
CA ASN A 99 -15.82 4.87 5.97
C ASN A 99 -16.59 5.07 4.66
N PRO A 100 -17.15 6.29 4.39
CA PRO A 100 -17.91 6.55 3.17
C PRO A 100 -17.09 6.46 1.88
N TYR A 101 -15.77 6.52 1.97
CA TYR A 101 -14.84 6.43 0.84
C TYR A 101 -14.34 5.01 0.57
N ALA A 102 -14.62 4.04 1.45
CA ALA A 102 -14.24 2.66 1.22
C ALA A 102 -15.11 2.02 0.13
N TRP A 103 -14.48 1.34 -0.82
CA TRP A 103 -15.16 0.64 -1.91
C TRP A 103 -15.85 -0.65 -1.45
N VAL A 104 -15.27 -1.32 -0.47
CA VAL A 104 -15.84 -2.55 0.10
C VAL A 104 -16.26 -2.26 1.55
N ARG A 105 -17.57 -2.19 1.78
CA ARG A 105 -18.17 -1.86 3.07
C ARG A 105 -19.04 -2.99 3.61
N THR A 106 -18.75 -4.22 3.20
CA THR A 106 -19.43 -5.41 3.70
C THR A 106 -18.80 -5.82 5.04
N PRO A 107 -19.59 -5.90 6.12
CA PRO A 107 -19.09 -6.44 7.39
C PRO A 107 -18.67 -7.90 7.21
N MET A 108 -17.52 -8.25 7.76
CA MET A 108 -16.98 -9.61 7.73
C MET A 108 -16.38 -9.96 9.09
N THR A 109 -16.62 -11.19 9.55
CA THR A 109 -15.97 -11.75 10.72
C THR A 109 -14.53 -12.17 10.40
N ALA A 110 -13.72 -12.38 11.43
CA ALA A 110 -12.36 -12.90 11.30
C ALA A 110 -12.34 -14.23 10.53
N GLU A 111 -13.27 -15.14 10.83
CA GLU A 111 -13.38 -16.43 10.18
C GLU A 111 -13.77 -16.31 8.70
N GLU A 112 -14.75 -15.47 8.37
CA GLU A 112 -15.17 -15.24 6.97
C GLU A 112 -14.03 -14.65 6.12
N ILE A 113 -13.19 -13.78 6.72
CA ILE A 113 -12.05 -13.17 6.03
C ILE A 113 -11.02 -14.23 5.63
N VAL A 114 -10.66 -15.14 6.54
CA VAL A 114 -9.59 -16.12 6.30
C VAL A 114 -10.06 -17.43 5.66
N THR A 115 -11.38 -17.67 5.64
CA THR A 115 -11.93 -18.93 5.11
C THR A 115 -12.32 -18.76 3.64
N PRO A 116 -11.76 -19.59 2.73
CA PRO A 116 -12.17 -19.59 1.33
C PRO A 116 -13.64 -19.96 1.17
N SER A 117 -14.36 -19.21 0.32
CA SER A 117 -15.74 -19.45 -0.05
C SER A 117 -15.97 -19.04 -1.52
N PRO A 118 -17.15 -19.33 -2.12
CA PRO A 118 -17.48 -18.85 -3.47
C PRO A 118 -17.32 -17.33 -3.64
N ASP A 119 -17.66 -16.56 -2.62
CA ASP A 119 -17.55 -15.09 -2.64
C ASP A 119 -16.17 -14.58 -2.16
N ASN A 120 -15.45 -15.40 -1.40
CA ASN A 120 -14.13 -15.12 -0.87
C ASN A 120 -13.12 -16.17 -1.32
N ARG A 121 -12.89 -16.27 -2.62
CA ARG A 121 -12.01 -17.30 -3.21
C ARG A 121 -10.57 -17.21 -2.69
N LEU A 122 -9.88 -18.32 -2.64
CA LEU A 122 -8.43 -18.35 -2.46
C LEU A 122 -7.75 -17.65 -3.65
N VAL A 123 -6.84 -16.75 -3.37
CA VAL A 123 -5.99 -16.05 -4.37
C VAL A 123 -4.66 -16.77 -4.51
N ALA A 124 -3.92 -16.88 -3.42
CA ALA A 124 -2.70 -17.66 -3.27
C ALA A 124 -2.55 -17.98 -1.77
N SER A 125 -2.40 -19.26 -1.41
CA SER A 125 -2.34 -19.63 0.01
C SER A 125 -1.26 -18.85 0.78
N PRO A 126 -1.58 -18.28 1.95
CA PRO A 126 -2.85 -18.39 2.69
C PRO A 126 -3.92 -17.33 2.36
N TYR A 127 -3.71 -16.49 1.36
CA TYR A 127 -4.54 -15.33 1.08
C TYR A 127 -5.86 -15.67 0.40
N THR A 128 -6.95 -15.28 1.03
CA THR A 128 -8.27 -15.15 0.40
C THR A 128 -8.36 -13.78 -0.29
N LYS A 129 -9.40 -13.59 -1.11
CA LYS A 129 -9.65 -12.31 -1.77
C LYS A 129 -9.87 -11.17 -0.76
N ALA A 130 -10.53 -11.42 0.36
CA ALA A 130 -10.76 -10.44 1.42
C ALA A 130 -9.48 -9.96 2.12
N MET A 131 -8.41 -10.74 2.06
CA MET A 131 -7.11 -10.39 2.61
C MET A 131 -6.24 -9.57 1.66
N CYS A 132 -6.66 -9.40 0.41
CA CYS A 132 -5.89 -8.70 -0.61
C CYS A 132 -6.54 -7.35 -0.97
N ALA A 133 -5.71 -6.33 -1.23
CA ALA A 133 -6.17 -5.05 -1.74
C ALA A 133 -6.96 -5.22 -3.04
N ASN A 134 -8.05 -4.47 -3.17
CA ASN A 134 -8.87 -4.47 -4.36
C ASN A 134 -8.29 -3.54 -5.42
N SER A 135 -7.75 -4.12 -6.50
CA SER A 135 -7.22 -3.35 -7.63
C SER A 135 -8.30 -2.81 -8.60
N PHE A 136 -9.57 -3.19 -8.39
CA PHE A 136 -10.67 -2.78 -9.27
C PHE A 136 -11.45 -1.62 -8.64
N VAL A 137 -10.81 -0.48 -8.55
CA VAL A 137 -11.35 0.75 -7.97
C VAL A 137 -11.14 1.93 -8.92
N ASP A 138 -11.89 2.99 -8.70
CA ASP A 138 -11.66 4.32 -9.24
C ASP A 138 -11.44 5.26 -8.07
N PHE A 139 -10.35 5.98 -8.05
CA PHE A 139 -10.11 7.03 -7.06
C PHE A 139 -9.11 8.05 -7.56
N GLY A 140 -9.09 9.20 -6.91
CA GLY A 140 -8.13 10.26 -7.16
C GLY A 140 -7.81 11.00 -5.88
N ALA A 141 -6.59 11.52 -5.83
CA ALA A 141 -6.15 12.38 -4.74
C ALA A 141 -5.31 13.52 -5.29
N ALA A 142 -5.32 14.65 -4.59
CA ALA A 142 -4.46 15.77 -4.89
C ALA A 142 -4.06 16.49 -3.60
N ILE A 143 -2.82 16.95 -3.56
CA ILE A 143 -2.31 17.84 -2.51
C ILE A 143 -1.71 19.08 -3.14
N ILE A 144 -1.82 20.20 -2.43
CA ILE A 144 -1.20 21.47 -2.81
C ILE A 144 -0.04 21.72 -1.86
N ILE A 145 1.12 21.98 -2.41
CA ILE A 145 2.33 22.30 -1.65
C ILE A 145 2.73 23.73 -1.98
N CYS A 146 2.91 24.56 -0.96
CA CYS A 146 3.37 25.95 -1.10
C CYS A 146 4.10 26.41 0.17
N SER A 147 4.73 27.57 0.12
CA SER A 147 5.28 28.21 1.31
C SER A 147 4.17 28.75 2.23
N VAL A 148 4.49 28.91 3.52
CA VAL A 148 3.59 29.58 4.49
C VAL A 148 3.16 30.94 4.00
N ALA A 149 4.09 31.75 3.56
CA ALA A 149 3.80 33.12 3.04
C ALA A 149 2.84 33.06 1.85
N LYS A 150 2.96 32.06 0.98
CA LYS A 150 2.03 31.90 -0.15
C LYS A 150 0.65 31.44 0.29
N ALA A 151 0.57 30.53 1.26
CA ALA A 151 -0.71 30.08 1.83
C ALA A 151 -1.46 31.24 2.48
N GLU A 152 -0.76 32.12 3.21
CA GLU A 152 -1.32 33.33 3.81
C GLU A 152 -1.81 34.32 2.73
N ALA A 153 -1.00 34.59 1.72
CA ALA A 153 -1.38 35.44 0.60
C ALA A 153 -2.59 34.96 -0.19
N LEU A 154 -2.80 33.64 -0.24
CA LEU A 154 -3.98 32.99 -0.87
C LEU A 154 -5.18 32.89 0.07
N GLY A 155 -5.07 33.29 1.32
CA GLY A 155 -6.15 33.24 2.32
C GLY A 155 -6.51 31.80 2.72
N VAL A 156 -5.57 30.84 2.62
CA VAL A 156 -5.81 29.48 3.07
C VAL A 156 -5.89 29.44 4.58
N SER A 157 -6.99 28.94 5.12
CA SER A 157 -7.20 28.84 6.57
C SER A 157 -6.16 27.91 7.21
N ARG A 158 -5.63 28.30 8.38
CA ARG A 158 -4.56 27.59 9.09
C ARG A 158 -4.96 26.18 9.55
N ASP A 159 -6.23 25.93 9.77
CA ASP A 159 -6.75 24.59 10.12
C ASP A 159 -6.57 23.56 8.99
N LYS A 160 -6.28 24.00 7.77
CA LYS A 160 -5.99 23.15 6.61
C LYS A 160 -4.51 22.93 6.36
N TRP A 161 -3.64 23.53 7.17
CA TRP A 161 -2.20 23.44 6.95
C TRP A 161 -1.64 22.15 7.55
N VAL A 162 -0.85 21.46 6.76
CA VAL A 162 -0.08 20.30 7.18
C VAL A 162 1.38 20.55 6.85
N PHE A 163 2.26 20.35 7.82
CA PHE A 163 3.69 20.58 7.69
C PHE A 163 4.43 19.24 7.58
N PRO A 164 5.02 18.88 6.42
CA PRO A 164 5.96 17.79 6.35
C PRO A 164 7.20 18.11 7.17
N HIS A 165 7.56 17.27 8.15
CA HIS A 165 8.74 17.48 8.99
C HIS A 165 9.95 16.75 8.43
N ALA A 166 9.78 15.51 7.98
CA ALA A 166 10.83 14.69 7.40
C ALA A 166 10.25 13.70 6.39
N ALA A 167 11.08 13.26 5.48
CA ALA A 167 10.79 12.18 4.56
C ALA A 167 12.08 11.40 4.30
N THR A 168 11.97 10.09 4.25
CA THR A 168 13.07 9.19 3.94
C THR A 168 12.59 8.12 2.98
N ASP A 169 13.49 7.58 2.20
CA ASP A 169 13.28 6.39 1.40
C ASP A 169 14.38 5.37 1.65
N GLY A 170 14.11 4.12 1.32
CA GLY A 170 15.06 3.03 1.45
C GLY A 170 14.67 1.86 0.57
N HIS A 171 15.67 1.19 0.06
CA HIS A 171 15.49 0.02 -0.80
C HIS A 171 16.08 -1.23 -0.16
N ALA A 172 15.31 -2.32 -0.19
CA ALA A 172 15.85 -3.67 -0.07
C ALA A 172 16.31 -4.14 -1.47
N SER A 173 16.79 -5.38 -1.59
CA SER A 173 17.04 -5.95 -2.92
C SER A 173 15.74 -5.91 -3.75
N TYR A 174 15.84 -5.46 -5.02
CA TYR A 174 14.74 -5.46 -5.95
C TYR A 174 14.27 -6.87 -6.29
N LEU A 175 15.20 -7.82 -6.34
CA LEU A 175 14.89 -9.22 -6.56
C LEU A 175 14.60 -9.88 -5.22
N PHE A 176 13.40 -10.41 -5.05
CA PHE A 176 13.00 -10.98 -3.78
C PHE A 176 13.82 -12.23 -3.42
N SER A 177 14.30 -13.00 -4.40
CA SER A 177 15.16 -14.17 -4.19
C SER A 177 16.56 -13.83 -3.65
N GLU A 178 16.97 -12.57 -3.71
CA GLU A 178 18.25 -12.08 -3.17
C GLU A 178 18.09 -11.48 -1.76
N ARG A 179 16.90 -11.49 -1.20
CA ARG A 179 16.68 -10.94 0.15
C ARG A 179 17.28 -11.86 1.20
N ASP A 180 17.88 -11.25 2.20
CA ASP A 180 18.41 -11.94 3.37
C ASP A 180 17.30 -12.59 4.21
N THR A 181 16.16 -11.92 4.29
CA THR A 181 15.01 -12.40 5.07
C THR A 181 13.67 -11.98 4.47
N PHE A 182 12.63 -12.79 4.72
CA PHE A 182 11.25 -12.53 4.32
C PHE A 182 10.34 -12.15 5.50
N PHE A 183 10.80 -12.23 6.74
CA PHE A 183 9.96 -11.93 7.92
C PHE A 183 10.11 -10.49 8.42
N SER A 184 11.08 -9.73 7.94
CA SER A 184 11.30 -8.33 8.32
C SER A 184 11.76 -7.49 7.14
N SER A 185 11.69 -6.17 7.27
CA SER A 185 12.17 -5.22 6.27
C SER A 185 13.20 -4.26 6.88
N PRO A 186 14.51 -4.53 6.74
CA PRO A 186 15.55 -3.60 7.18
C PRO A 186 15.40 -2.20 6.57
N ALA A 187 14.93 -2.11 5.32
CA ALA A 187 14.70 -0.83 4.66
C ALA A 187 13.64 0.00 5.40
N ILE A 188 12.49 -0.61 5.77
CA ILE A 188 11.44 0.09 6.53
C ILE A 188 11.97 0.52 7.90
N ARG A 189 12.65 -0.37 8.61
CA ARG A 189 13.19 -0.09 9.94
C ARG A 189 14.20 1.06 9.92
N ILE A 190 15.16 1.03 9.00
CA ILE A 190 16.18 2.07 8.89
C ILE A 190 15.56 3.39 8.46
N SER A 191 14.74 3.39 7.40
CA SER A 191 14.07 4.61 6.92
C SER A 191 13.18 5.21 7.99
N GLY A 192 12.38 4.40 8.70
CA GLY A 192 11.52 4.86 9.77
C GLY A 192 12.31 5.50 10.93
N SER A 193 13.38 4.83 11.38
CA SER A 193 14.24 5.37 12.45
C SER A 193 14.88 6.70 12.06
N VAL A 194 15.45 6.78 10.86
CA VAL A 194 16.07 8.02 10.35
C VAL A 194 15.02 9.13 10.16
N CYS A 195 13.82 8.78 9.70
CA CYS A 195 12.74 9.75 9.53
C CYS A 195 12.32 10.37 10.87
N LEU A 196 12.15 9.57 11.91
CA LEU A 196 11.82 10.04 13.26
C LEU A 196 12.95 10.89 13.84
N GLU A 197 14.20 10.48 13.67
CA GLU A 197 15.38 11.24 14.09
C GLU A 197 15.44 12.62 13.42
N LEU A 198 15.26 12.68 12.10
CA LEU A 198 15.24 13.92 11.34
C LEU A 198 14.08 14.85 11.73
N ALA A 199 12.95 14.25 12.10
CA ALA A 199 11.79 15.01 12.60
C ALA A 199 11.97 15.46 14.05
N GLY A 200 12.96 14.95 14.78
CA GLY A 200 13.19 15.24 16.19
C GLY A 200 12.14 14.68 17.14
N ILE A 201 11.51 13.56 16.77
CA ILE A 201 10.46 12.90 17.56
C ILE A 201 10.75 11.41 17.70
N THR A 202 10.02 10.77 18.64
CA THR A 202 9.99 9.32 18.79
C THR A 202 8.69 8.73 18.25
N ILE A 203 8.59 7.42 18.17
CA ILE A 203 7.34 6.76 17.76
C ILE A 203 6.18 7.05 18.71
N ASP A 204 6.48 7.24 20.00
CA ASP A 204 5.47 7.53 21.05
C ASP A 204 4.87 8.94 20.90
N ASP A 205 5.53 9.83 20.19
CA ASP A 205 5.02 11.18 19.90
C ASP A 205 4.04 11.17 18.72
N SER A 206 3.89 10.05 18.01
CA SER A 206 3.03 9.92 16.85
C SER A 206 1.60 9.60 17.27
N ALA A 207 0.69 10.57 17.09
CA ALA A 207 -0.73 10.37 17.40
C ALA A 207 -1.43 9.41 16.42
N HIS A 208 -0.97 9.35 15.18
CA HIS A 208 -1.51 8.50 14.13
C HIS A 208 -0.40 7.92 13.27
N MET A 209 -0.57 6.66 12.86
CA MET A 209 0.34 5.98 11.94
C MET A 209 -0.47 5.37 10.81
N ASP A 210 -0.05 5.61 9.58
CA ASP A 210 -0.57 4.92 8.39
C ASP A 210 0.45 3.86 7.95
N LEU A 211 0.09 2.59 8.11
CA LEU A 211 0.90 1.45 7.70
C LEU A 211 0.28 0.85 6.44
N TYR A 212 0.89 1.09 5.29
CA TYR A 212 0.42 0.52 4.03
C TYR A 212 0.32 -1.00 4.10
N SER A 213 -0.79 -1.54 3.65
CA SER A 213 -1.08 -2.97 3.76
C SER A 213 -1.92 -3.47 2.58
N CYS A 214 -1.26 -3.83 1.48
CA CYS A 214 -1.95 -4.47 0.35
C CYS A 214 -2.30 -5.94 0.61
N VAL A 215 -1.60 -6.58 1.53
CA VAL A 215 -1.83 -7.93 2.07
C VAL A 215 -1.30 -7.99 3.51
N PRO A 216 -1.69 -8.98 4.34
CA PRO A 216 -1.32 -9.01 5.75
C PRO A 216 0.17 -8.93 6.03
N SER A 217 1.00 -9.68 5.29
CA SER A 217 2.45 -9.71 5.52
C SER A 217 3.13 -8.34 5.41
N VAL A 218 2.60 -7.41 4.61
CA VAL A 218 3.18 -6.06 4.48
C VAL A 218 3.01 -5.28 5.78
N GLY A 219 1.80 -5.24 6.33
CA GLY A 219 1.55 -4.60 7.62
C GLY A 219 2.29 -5.29 8.76
N LEU A 220 2.30 -6.62 8.79
CA LEU A 220 3.00 -7.39 9.82
C LEU A 220 4.51 -7.17 9.80
N SER A 221 5.15 -7.14 8.61
CA SER A 221 6.59 -6.90 8.50
C SER A 221 7.01 -5.48 8.88
N THR A 222 6.07 -4.54 8.93
CA THR A 222 6.32 -3.17 9.40
C THR A 222 6.28 -3.09 10.93
N LEU A 223 5.57 -4.03 11.57
CA LEU A 223 5.43 -4.12 13.02
C LEU A 223 6.53 -4.96 13.70
N GLU A 224 7.31 -5.73 12.94
CA GLU A 224 8.45 -6.54 13.41
C GLU A 224 9.76 -5.71 13.41
#